data_d7bb8fb580c44df8f5d6f5ceb64bcdc6
#
_entry.id   d7bb8fb580c44df8f5d6f5ceb64bcdc6
#
_cell.length_a   1.000
_cell.length_b   1.000
_cell.length_c   1.000
_cell.angle_alpha   90.00
_cell.angle_beta   90.00
_cell.angle_gamma   90.00
#
_symmetry.space_group_name_H-M   'P 1'
#
loop_
_entity.id
_entity.type
_entity.pdbx_description
1 polymer ?
#
loop_
_entity_poly.entity_id
_entity_poly.type
_entity_poly.pdbx_seq_one_letter_code
_entity_poly.pdbx_strand_id
1 'polypeptide(L)'
;MSVEQLEDYSDFILAIDTAARAQGIPASTAVAEYGLGQFEINLKHVADPLLAADHATLLKRVIRGVARERGDDVTFMAKPYMNQPGSGMHVHVSLMDKDGKNIFSAANGTDTLRSAVAGLQSTLSEALGIFAANFSAFRRFKPDNFVPVNGHWGHNNRSVAFRVPFGDGQSRRIEHRVAGADASPHLALAAILAGIDHGVMNKLVPTQPIDGKNADSIPVPTKTAKMAPHFLASLDALAQAKILKNYFPPDFPKLYREIKLGEFTELFSEPLSREFDYYL
;
A
#
# COMPACT_ATOMS: atom_id res chain seq x y z
N MET A 1 0.32 -21.43 1.88
CA MET A 1 1.73 -21.26 2.31
C MET A 1 2.34 -22.65 2.50
N SER A 2 3.31 -22.99 1.69
CA SER A 2 4.04 -24.27 1.81
C SER A 2 5.43 -23.98 2.38
N VAL A 3 5.84 -24.74 3.39
CA VAL A 3 7.23 -24.71 3.90
C VAL A 3 8.18 -25.16 2.79
N GLU A 4 7.75 -26.10 1.94
CA GLU A 4 8.50 -26.55 0.76
C GLU A 4 8.87 -25.41 -0.18
N GLN A 5 7.98 -24.44 -0.41
CA GLN A 5 8.31 -23.26 -1.23
C GLN A 5 9.42 -22.39 -0.63
N LEU A 6 9.49 -22.28 0.69
CA LEU A 6 10.58 -21.57 1.35
C LEU A 6 11.89 -22.32 1.23
N GLU A 7 11.85 -23.66 1.28
CA GLU A 7 13.04 -24.50 1.09
C GLU A 7 13.57 -24.40 -0.35
N ASP A 8 12.70 -24.49 -1.35
CA ASP A 8 13.06 -24.40 -2.77
C ASP A 8 13.72 -23.05 -3.14
N TYR A 9 13.33 -21.96 -2.45
CA TYR A 9 13.86 -20.62 -2.68
C TYR A 9 14.76 -20.10 -1.57
N SER A 10 15.21 -20.97 -0.64
CA SER A 10 16.03 -20.56 0.51
C SER A 10 17.31 -19.86 0.12
N ASP A 11 18.03 -20.37 -0.89
CA ASP A 11 19.26 -19.75 -1.40
C ASP A 11 19.00 -18.38 -2.03
N PHE A 12 17.89 -18.21 -2.72
CA PHE A 12 17.48 -16.92 -3.28
C PHE A 12 17.20 -15.90 -2.17
N ILE A 13 16.44 -16.29 -1.15
CA ILE A 13 16.11 -15.44 -0.01
C ILE A 13 17.38 -15.08 0.78
N LEU A 14 18.29 -16.03 0.99
CA LEU A 14 19.57 -15.79 1.67
C LEU A 14 20.46 -14.84 0.87
N ALA A 15 20.51 -14.97 -0.46
CA ALA A 15 21.24 -14.07 -1.32
C ALA A 15 20.68 -12.63 -1.26
N ILE A 16 19.34 -12.48 -1.23
CA ILE A 16 18.70 -11.17 -1.04
C ILE A 16 19.07 -10.57 0.33
N ASP A 17 18.99 -11.35 1.43
CA ASP A 17 19.36 -10.87 2.78
C ASP A 17 20.81 -10.40 2.81
N THR A 18 21.71 -11.19 2.23
CA THR A 18 23.14 -10.88 2.16
C THR A 18 23.40 -9.58 1.40
N ALA A 19 22.79 -9.45 0.19
CA ALA A 19 22.96 -8.25 -0.64
C ALA A 19 22.31 -7.00 -0.02
N ALA A 20 21.17 -7.17 0.65
CA ALA A 20 20.48 -6.09 1.36
C ALA A 20 21.32 -5.58 2.53
N ARG A 21 21.86 -6.48 3.36
CA ARG A 21 22.74 -6.14 4.49
C ARG A 21 24.01 -5.42 4.02
N ALA A 22 24.63 -5.87 2.94
CA ALA A 22 25.81 -5.23 2.36
C ALA A 22 25.56 -3.78 1.92
N GLN A 23 24.30 -3.42 1.63
CA GLN A 23 23.88 -2.07 1.26
C GLN A 23 23.22 -1.30 2.42
N GLY A 24 23.26 -1.82 3.66
CA GLY A 24 22.65 -1.18 4.82
C GLY A 24 21.12 -1.19 4.83
N ILE A 25 20.47 -2.03 4.01
CA ILE A 25 19.02 -2.16 3.96
C ILE A 25 18.57 -3.11 5.09
N PRO A 26 17.69 -2.68 6.00
CA PRO A 26 17.31 -3.44 7.19
C PRO A 26 16.22 -4.49 6.90
N ALA A 27 16.45 -5.38 5.92
CA ALA A 27 15.59 -6.53 5.69
C ALA A 27 15.57 -7.43 6.93
N SER A 28 14.41 -8.02 7.26
CA SER A 28 14.28 -8.79 8.51
C SER A 28 13.75 -10.20 8.32
N THR A 29 12.58 -10.36 7.74
CA THR A 29 11.90 -11.63 7.57
C THR A 29 11.43 -11.80 6.14
N ALA A 30 11.52 -13.02 5.62
CA ALA A 30 10.86 -13.41 4.40
C ALA A 30 9.73 -14.41 4.74
N VAL A 31 8.59 -14.25 4.10
CA VAL A 31 7.41 -15.09 4.27
C VAL A 31 6.93 -15.54 2.91
N ALA A 32 6.66 -16.84 2.75
CA ALA A 32 5.96 -17.32 1.57
C ALA A 32 4.49 -16.89 1.64
N GLU A 33 4.01 -16.24 0.60
CA GLU A 33 2.65 -15.75 0.48
C GLU A 33 1.73 -16.81 -0.18
N TYR A 34 0.48 -16.42 -0.44
CA TYR A 34 -0.54 -17.35 -0.97
C TYR A 34 -0.31 -17.74 -2.43
N GLY A 35 0.35 -16.90 -3.22
CA GLY A 35 0.67 -17.19 -4.62
C GLY A 35 1.89 -18.10 -4.74
N LEU A 36 1.89 -18.96 -5.75
CA LEU A 36 3.06 -19.77 -6.06
C LEU A 36 4.24 -18.87 -6.46
N GLY A 37 5.40 -19.03 -5.82
CA GLY A 37 6.58 -18.18 -6.02
C GLY A 37 6.39 -16.74 -5.53
N GLN A 38 5.40 -16.47 -4.67
CA GLN A 38 5.17 -15.16 -4.07
C GLN A 38 5.78 -15.10 -2.67
N PHE A 39 6.63 -14.08 -2.45
CA PHE A 39 7.30 -13.87 -1.18
C PHE A 39 7.09 -12.42 -0.71
N GLU A 40 6.90 -12.26 0.60
CA GLU A 40 6.94 -10.96 1.28
C GLU A 40 8.28 -10.81 2.01
N ILE A 41 8.97 -9.70 1.80
CA ILE A 41 10.16 -9.36 2.57
C ILE A 41 9.86 -8.12 3.39
N ASN A 42 10.01 -8.26 4.72
CA ASN A 42 9.73 -7.20 5.66
C ASN A 42 10.98 -6.35 5.90
N LEU A 43 10.79 -5.03 5.98
CA LEU A 43 11.79 -4.08 6.43
C LEU A 43 11.60 -3.77 7.92
N LYS A 44 12.69 -3.65 8.66
CA LYS A 44 12.63 -3.15 10.04
C LYS A 44 12.18 -1.70 10.05
N HIS A 45 11.49 -1.34 11.11
CA HIS A 45 11.07 0.03 11.36
C HIS A 45 12.28 0.97 11.45
N VAL A 46 12.14 2.15 10.86
CA VAL A 46 13.06 3.29 10.99
C VAL A 46 12.25 4.54 11.33
N ALA A 47 12.86 5.45 12.11
CA ALA A 47 12.16 6.66 12.56
C ALA A 47 12.08 7.78 11.48
N ASP A 48 12.78 7.59 10.36
CA ASP A 48 12.81 8.53 9.24
C ASP A 48 11.97 7.98 8.07
N PRO A 49 10.85 8.63 7.69
CA PRO A 49 9.99 8.15 6.61
C PRO A 49 10.66 8.22 5.23
N LEU A 50 11.56 9.17 5.00
CA LEU A 50 12.29 9.26 3.74
C LEU A 50 13.25 8.08 3.60
N LEU A 51 14.00 7.79 4.66
CA LEU A 51 14.89 6.62 4.71
C LEU A 51 14.11 5.30 4.57
N ALA A 52 12.91 5.21 5.14
CA ALA A 52 12.04 4.04 4.97
C ALA A 52 11.66 3.83 3.49
N ALA A 53 11.32 4.92 2.77
CA ALA A 53 11.01 4.88 1.35
C ALA A 53 12.23 4.50 0.49
N ASP A 54 13.40 5.03 0.83
CA ASP A 54 14.68 4.67 0.20
C ASP A 54 14.98 3.19 0.37
N HIS A 55 14.89 2.66 1.59
CA HIS A 55 15.10 1.23 1.86
C HIS A 55 14.15 0.35 1.05
N ALA A 56 12.86 0.71 0.95
CA ALA A 56 11.89 -0.04 0.17
C ALA A 56 12.22 -0.01 -1.34
N THR A 57 12.66 1.13 -1.85
CA THR A 57 13.07 1.29 -3.25
C THR A 57 14.34 0.51 -3.56
N LEU A 58 15.34 0.61 -2.69
CA LEU A 58 16.60 -0.10 -2.84
C LEU A 58 16.42 -1.61 -2.69
N LEU A 59 15.55 -2.07 -1.78
CA LEU A 59 15.24 -3.49 -1.64
C LEU A 59 14.67 -4.08 -2.94
N LYS A 60 13.75 -3.38 -3.61
CA LYS A 60 13.24 -3.82 -4.93
C LYS A 60 14.37 -3.95 -5.96
N ARG A 61 15.33 -3.03 -5.94
CA ARG A 61 16.51 -3.08 -6.81
C ARG A 61 17.41 -4.28 -6.48
N VAL A 62 17.67 -4.54 -5.20
CA VAL A 62 18.46 -5.70 -4.73
C VAL A 62 17.79 -7.00 -5.20
N ILE A 63 16.49 -7.16 -4.96
CA ILE A 63 15.76 -8.36 -5.37
C ILE A 63 15.88 -8.61 -6.88
N ARG A 64 15.70 -7.58 -7.70
CA ARG A 64 15.87 -7.70 -9.17
C ARG A 64 17.30 -8.05 -9.56
N GLY A 65 18.29 -7.51 -8.86
CA GLY A 65 19.71 -7.82 -9.10
C GLY A 65 20.02 -9.29 -8.82
N VAL A 66 19.63 -9.77 -7.65
CA VAL A 66 19.86 -11.17 -7.24
C VAL A 66 19.11 -12.14 -8.15
N ALA A 67 17.86 -11.84 -8.53
CA ALA A 67 17.10 -12.67 -9.47
C ALA A 67 17.83 -12.80 -10.80
N ARG A 68 18.25 -11.67 -11.38
CA ARG A 68 18.96 -11.67 -12.67
C ARG A 68 20.28 -12.47 -12.62
N GLU A 69 21.01 -12.43 -11.52
CA GLU A 69 22.24 -13.24 -11.35
C GLU A 69 21.96 -14.74 -11.35
N ARG A 70 20.75 -15.12 -10.96
CA ARG A 70 20.27 -16.52 -10.95
C ARG A 70 19.62 -16.95 -12.27
N GLY A 71 19.37 -16.03 -13.19
CA GLY A 71 18.57 -16.28 -14.39
C GLY A 71 17.06 -16.32 -14.14
N ASP A 72 16.60 -15.80 -12.98
CA ASP A 72 15.20 -15.72 -12.62
C ASP A 72 14.62 -14.34 -12.95
N ASP A 73 13.31 -14.28 -13.24
CA ASP A 73 12.55 -13.03 -13.37
C ASP A 73 11.71 -12.77 -12.13
N VAL A 74 11.68 -11.52 -11.67
CA VAL A 74 10.83 -11.07 -10.58
C VAL A 74 9.97 -9.88 -11.01
N THR A 75 8.75 -9.84 -10.50
CA THR A 75 7.83 -8.73 -10.74
C THR A 75 7.29 -8.16 -9.43
N PHE A 76 7.11 -6.84 -9.41
CA PHE A 76 6.39 -6.12 -8.35
C PHE A 76 5.02 -5.64 -8.83
N MET A 77 4.51 -6.14 -9.94
CA MET A 77 3.14 -5.82 -10.38
C MET A 77 2.14 -6.16 -9.27
N ALA A 78 1.20 -5.25 -9.01
CA ALA A 78 0.18 -5.44 -7.98
C ALA A 78 -0.76 -6.63 -8.32
N LYS A 79 -0.96 -6.96 -9.59
CA LYS A 79 -1.76 -8.10 -10.04
C LYS A 79 -1.19 -8.70 -11.33
N PRO A 80 -0.11 -9.51 -11.24
CA PRO A 80 0.50 -10.11 -12.44
C PRO A 80 -0.36 -11.21 -13.06
N TYR A 81 -1.06 -11.99 -12.24
CA TYR A 81 -1.90 -13.11 -12.70
C TYR A 81 -3.32 -12.99 -12.17
N MET A 82 -4.31 -13.12 -13.06
CA MET A 82 -5.72 -12.92 -12.72
C MET A 82 -6.27 -13.95 -11.73
N ASN A 83 -5.77 -15.18 -11.79
CA ASN A 83 -6.17 -16.32 -10.96
C ASN A 83 -5.30 -16.53 -9.72
N GLN A 84 -4.29 -15.69 -9.50
CA GLN A 84 -3.41 -15.73 -8.34
C GLN A 84 -3.63 -14.51 -7.44
N PRO A 85 -3.21 -14.53 -6.16
CA PRO A 85 -3.24 -13.37 -5.30
C PRO A 85 -2.49 -12.17 -5.88
N GLY A 86 -2.86 -10.97 -5.45
CA GLY A 86 -2.14 -9.75 -5.78
C GLY A 86 -1.01 -9.47 -4.80
N SER A 87 -0.09 -8.60 -5.21
CA SER A 87 1.05 -8.15 -4.40
C SER A 87 0.79 -6.74 -3.85
N GLY A 88 0.74 -6.62 -2.52
CA GLY A 88 0.59 -5.37 -1.80
C GLY A 88 1.91 -4.83 -1.26
N MET A 89 1.92 -3.54 -0.98
CA MET A 89 2.94 -2.88 -0.17
C MET A 89 2.26 -2.34 1.08
N HIS A 90 2.25 -3.14 2.15
CA HIS A 90 1.66 -2.69 3.41
C HIS A 90 2.64 -1.75 4.13
N VAL A 91 2.12 -0.60 4.58
CA VAL A 91 2.92 0.41 5.27
C VAL A 91 2.45 0.53 6.71
N HIS A 92 3.35 0.27 7.65
CA HIS A 92 3.10 0.41 9.07
C HIS A 92 3.59 1.78 9.56
N VAL A 93 2.71 2.55 10.18
CA VAL A 93 3.03 3.88 10.70
C VAL A 93 2.65 3.98 12.17
N SER A 94 3.61 4.45 12.98
CA SER A 94 3.39 4.94 14.33
C SER A 94 3.87 6.38 14.41
N LEU A 95 3.31 7.16 15.33
CA LEU A 95 3.74 8.53 15.58
C LEU A 95 4.45 8.61 16.93
N MET A 96 5.64 9.20 16.93
CA MET A 96 6.42 9.44 18.15
C MET A 96 6.38 10.91 18.52
N ASP A 97 6.35 11.22 19.80
CA ASP A 97 6.62 12.56 20.29
C ASP A 97 8.14 12.83 20.30
N LYS A 98 8.50 14.05 20.69
CA LYS A 98 9.91 14.49 20.77
C LYS A 98 10.76 13.66 21.78
N ASP A 99 10.13 12.97 22.70
CA ASP A 99 10.78 12.16 23.74
C ASP A 99 10.83 10.66 23.32
N GLY A 100 10.43 10.35 22.08
CA GLY A 100 10.42 8.99 21.51
C GLY A 100 9.29 8.10 22.01
N LYS A 101 8.27 8.67 22.64
CA LYS A 101 7.10 7.94 23.09
C LYS A 101 6.06 7.85 21.97
N ASN A 102 5.54 6.66 21.76
CA ASN A 102 4.47 6.44 20.78
C ASN A 102 3.17 7.12 21.25
N ILE A 103 2.73 8.16 20.53
CA ILE A 103 1.52 8.91 20.89
C ILE A 103 0.22 8.16 20.58
N PHE A 104 0.27 7.07 19.82
CA PHE A 104 -0.86 6.15 19.68
C PHE A 104 -1.05 5.25 20.89
N SER A 105 -0.09 5.19 21.82
CA SER A 105 -0.04 4.28 22.96
C SER A 105 -0.68 4.81 24.24
N ALA A 106 -0.97 6.11 24.33
CA ALA A 106 -1.58 6.68 25.54
C ALA A 106 -2.93 5.99 25.87
N ALA A 107 -3.34 6.01 27.13
CA ALA A 107 -4.63 5.45 27.54
C ALA A 107 -5.80 6.05 26.73
N ASN A 108 -5.65 7.32 26.32
CA ASN A 108 -6.51 8.03 25.38
C ASN A 108 -5.85 8.20 23.99
N GLY A 109 -4.75 7.57 23.71
CA GLY A 109 -4.04 7.58 22.42
C GLY A 109 -4.88 7.08 21.26
N THR A 110 -5.98 6.46 21.58
CA THR A 110 -7.08 6.17 20.72
C THR A 110 -7.58 7.40 19.97
N ASP A 111 -7.59 8.61 20.52
CA ASP A 111 -8.12 9.80 19.83
C ASP A 111 -7.17 10.28 18.74
N THR A 112 -5.86 10.34 18.98
CA THR A 112 -4.88 10.68 17.94
C THR A 112 -4.83 9.60 16.86
N LEU A 113 -4.82 8.33 17.23
CA LEU A 113 -4.88 7.21 16.28
C LEU A 113 -6.17 7.25 15.45
N ARG A 114 -7.31 7.48 16.12
CA ARG A 114 -8.61 7.59 15.44
C ARG A 114 -8.64 8.78 14.48
N SER A 115 -8.11 9.92 14.87
CA SER A 115 -8.01 11.08 14.00
C SER A 115 -7.10 10.80 12.79
N ALA A 116 -5.98 10.12 12.99
CA ALA A 116 -5.11 9.68 11.92
C ALA A 116 -5.83 8.75 10.93
N VAL A 117 -6.57 7.77 11.44
CA VAL A 117 -7.42 6.89 10.60
C VAL A 117 -8.46 7.68 9.83
N ALA A 118 -9.14 8.63 10.48
CA ALA A 118 -10.14 9.48 9.82
C ALA A 118 -9.55 10.32 8.68
N GLY A 119 -8.33 10.82 8.87
CA GLY A 119 -7.61 11.54 7.83
C GLY A 119 -7.26 10.65 6.64
N LEU A 120 -6.79 9.43 6.90
CA LEU A 120 -6.54 8.43 5.86
C LEU A 120 -7.83 8.07 5.10
N GLN A 121 -8.97 7.94 5.80
CA GLN A 121 -10.27 7.75 5.15
C GLN A 121 -10.66 8.94 4.26
N SER A 122 -10.41 10.16 4.73
CA SER A 122 -10.79 11.39 4.02
C SER A 122 -9.97 11.63 2.75
N THR A 123 -8.71 11.18 2.72
CA THR A 123 -7.79 11.35 1.59
C THR A 123 -7.74 10.14 0.65
N LEU A 124 -8.36 9.02 1.01
CA LEU A 124 -8.22 7.76 0.27
C LEU A 124 -8.57 7.89 -1.22
N SER A 125 -9.68 8.54 -1.54
CA SER A 125 -10.11 8.71 -2.94
C SER A 125 -9.12 9.56 -3.74
N GLU A 126 -8.61 10.64 -3.14
CA GLU A 126 -7.63 11.53 -3.76
C GLU A 126 -6.25 10.85 -3.93
N ALA A 127 -5.88 9.95 -3.00
CA ALA A 127 -4.60 9.26 -3.00
C ALA A 127 -4.60 7.94 -3.80
N LEU A 128 -5.77 7.43 -4.20
CA LEU A 128 -5.87 6.09 -4.75
C LEU A 128 -5.03 5.90 -6.03
N GLY A 129 -4.94 6.92 -6.88
CA GLY A 129 -4.07 6.89 -8.06
C GLY A 129 -2.57 6.80 -7.74
N ILE A 130 -2.15 7.21 -6.53
CA ILE A 130 -0.78 7.03 -6.02
C ILE A 130 -0.60 5.60 -5.49
N PHE A 131 -1.58 5.06 -4.77
CA PHE A 131 -1.51 3.72 -4.18
C PHE A 131 -1.69 2.61 -5.21
N ALA A 132 -2.56 2.84 -6.20
CA ALA A 132 -2.78 1.97 -7.35
C ALA A 132 -2.26 2.69 -8.61
N ALA A 133 -0.93 2.78 -8.70
CA ALA A 133 -0.23 3.67 -9.63
C ALA A 133 -0.35 3.27 -11.11
N ASN A 134 -0.91 2.10 -11.42
CA ASN A 134 -1.01 1.58 -12.78
C ASN A 134 -2.39 0.99 -13.02
N PHE A 135 -2.83 0.96 -14.27
CA PHE A 135 -4.10 0.37 -14.65
C PHE A 135 -4.27 -1.07 -14.14
N SER A 136 -3.21 -1.88 -14.25
CA SER A 136 -3.21 -3.28 -13.78
C SER A 136 -3.40 -3.41 -12.27
N ALA A 137 -3.02 -2.41 -11.48
CA ALA A 137 -3.16 -2.42 -10.02
C ALA A 137 -4.62 -2.46 -9.58
N PHE A 138 -5.53 -1.88 -10.36
CA PHE A 138 -6.97 -1.92 -10.08
C PHE A 138 -7.57 -3.32 -10.18
N ARG A 139 -6.94 -4.24 -10.90
CA ARG A 139 -7.34 -5.66 -10.94
C ARG A 139 -7.17 -6.38 -9.61
N ARG A 140 -6.41 -5.77 -8.66
CA ARG A 140 -6.19 -6.29 -7.32
C ARG A 140 -7.42 -6.06 -6.41
N PHE A 141 -8.18 -4.98 -6.60
CA PHE A 141 -9.33 -4.61 -5.78
C PHE A 141 -10.55 -5.46 -6.10
N LYS A 142 -10.56 -6.67 -5.57
CA LYS A 142 -11.69 -7.60 -5.68
C LYS A 142 -12.08 -8.09 -4.29
N PRO A 143 -13.38 -8.22 -3.99
CA PRO A 143 -13.85 -8.83 -2.74
C PRO A 143 -13.23 -10.20 -2.51
N ASP A 144 -13.16 -10.60 -1.24
CA ASP A 144 -12.70 -11.93 -0.77
C ASP A 144 -11.23 -12.27 -1.07
N ASN A 145 -10.40 -11.27 -1.39
CA ASN A 145 -8.97 -11.46 -1.67
C ASN A 145 -8.05 -10.82 -0.60
N PHE A 146 -8.56 -10.54 0.59
CA PHE A 146 -7.83 -9.80 1.66
C PHE A 146 -7.22 -8.47 1.19
N VAL A 147 -7.79 -7.90 0.14
CA VAL A 147 -7.44 -6.60 -0.41
C VAL A 147 -8.61 -5.67 -0.16
N PRO A 148 -8.40 -4.50 0.47
CA PRO A 148 -9.50 -3.60 0.76
C PRO A 148 -10.15 -3.07 -0.52
N VAL A 149 -11.47 -3.13 -0.60
CA VAL A 149 -12.28 -2.56 -1.70
C VAL A 149 -12.96 -1.25 -1.32
N ASN A 150 -12.70 -0.80 -0.09
CA ASN A 150 -13.26 0.44 0.49
C ASN A 150 -12.37 0.98 1.61
N GLY A 151 -12.71 2.16 2.15
CA GLY A 151 -11.95 2.84 3.20
C GLY A 151 -12.30 2.42 4.63
N HIS A 152 -12.78 1.21 4.87
CA HIS A 152 -13.02 0.72 6.23
C HIS A 152 -11.73 0.57 7.05
N TRP A 153 -11.89 0.62 8.36
CA TRP A 153 -10.83 0.36 9.31
C TRP A 153 -11.30 -0.58 10.43
N GLY A 154 -10.38 -1.18 11.15
CA GLY A 154 -10.71 -2.05 12.26
C GLY A 154 -9.49 -2.62 12.96
N HIS A 155 -9.73 -3.24 14.15
CA HIS A 155 -8.69 -3.87 14.95
C HIS A 155 -8.44 -5.29 14.44
N ASN A 156 -7.18 -5.59 14.16
CA ASN A 156 -6.69 -6.89 13.70
C ASN A 156 -7.48 -7.52 12.53
N ASN A 157 -8.17 -6.73 11.74
CA ASN A 157 -8.96 -7.16 10.59
C ASN A 157 -8.16 -7.02 9.29
N ARG A 158 -7.94 -8.09 8.56
CA ARG A 158 -7.15 -8.09 7.31
C ARG A 158 -7.93 -7.69 6.05
N SER A 159 -9.26 -7.54 6.14
CA SER A 159 -10.09 -7.11 5.01
C SER A 159 -10.29 -5.60 4.92
N VAL A 160 -9.82 -4.81 5.90
CA VAL A 160 -9.96 -3.35 5.91
C VAL A 160 -8.77 -2.63 5.27
N ALA A 161 -8.98 -1.38 4.84
CA ALA A 161 -7.93 -0.52 4.30
C ALA A 161 -6.91 -0.08 5.36
N PHE A 162 -7.40 0.21 6.57
CA PHE A 162 -6.58 0.72 7.68
C PHE A 162 -6.75 -0.20 8.89
N ARG A 163 -5.79 -1.08 9.05
CA ARG A 163 -5.80 -2.05 10.14
C ARG A 163 -5.00 -1.51 11.33
N VAL A 164 -5.53 -1.68 12.53
CA VAL A 164 -4.79 -1.49 13.78
C VAL A 164 -4.43 -2.87 14.32
N PRO A 165 -3.19 -3.34 14.11
CA PRO A 165 -2.75 -4.65 14.60
C PRO A 165 -2.80 -4.73 16.12
N PHE A 166 -2.95 -5.93 16.68
CA PHE A 166 -2.71 -6.18 18.09
C PHE A 166 -1.25 -5.83 18.44
N GLY A 167 -1.05 -5.34 19.63
CA GLY A 167 0.26 -4.99 20.16
C GLY A 167 0.12 -4.26 21.47
N ASP A 168 1.21 -4.17 22.20
CA ASP A 168 1.32 -3.32 23.38
C ASP A 168 1.28 -1.82 23.00
N GLY A 169 1.27 -0.96 24.00
CA GLY A 169 1.20 0.47 23.77
C GLY A 169 2.30 0.97 22.84
N GLN A 170 3.56 0.57 23.02
CA GLN A 170 4.69 1.08 22.25
C GLN A 170 4.73 0.55 20.82
N SER A 171 4.18 -0.64 20.56
CA SER A 171 4.11 -1.23 19.22
C SER A 171 2.84 -0.83 18.44
N ARG A 172 1.97 0.01 19.03
CA ARG A 172 0.71 0.41 18.40
C ARG A 172 0.95 1.24 17.16
N ARG A 173 0.28 0.84 16.08
CA ARG A 173 0.47 1.41 14.74
C ARG A 173 -0.76 1.25 13.87
N ILE A 174 -0.80 1.99 12.78
CA ILE A 174 -1.74 1.79 11.70
C ILE A 174 -1.01 1.05 10.57
N GLU A 175 -1.60 -0.01 10.07
CA GLU A 175 -1.18 -0.69 8.85
C GLU A 175 -2.05 -0.20 7.70
N HIS A 176 -1.47 0.55 6.78
CA HIS A 176 -2.10 0.96 5.54
C HIS A 176 -1.95 -0.15 4.49
N ARG A 177 -3.07 -0.69 3.99
CA ARG A 177 -3.11 -1.91 3.19
C ARG A 177 -3.47 -1.70 1.71
N VAL A 178 -3.66 -0.44 1.28
CA VAL A 178 -4.19 -0.13 -0.06
C VAL A 178 -3.11 -0.18 -1.13
N ALA A 179 -1.89 0.28 -0.83
CA ALA A 179 -0.84 0.39 -1.84
C ALA A 179 -0.47 -0.96 -2.47
N GLY A 180 -0.33 -0.97 -3.77
CA GLY A 180 0.23 -2.08 -4.53
C GLY A 180 1.75 -2.14 -4.42
N ALA A 181 2.34 -3.32 -4.65
CA ALA A 181 3.79 -3.47 -4.64
C ALA A 181 4.48 -2.68 -5.77
N ASP A 182 3.76 -2.29 -6.80
CA ASP A 182 4.21 -1.43 -7.91
C ASP A 182 4.20 0.07 -7.59
N ALA A 183 3.53 0.49 -6.52
CA ALA A 183 3.51 1.89 -6.13
C ALA A 183 4.92 2.40 -5.76
N SER A 184 5.14 3.72 -5.99
CA SER A 184 6.33 4.41 -5.50
C SER A 184 6.29 4.51 -3.97
N PRO A 185 7.27 3.96 -3.23
CA PRO A 185 7.29 4.07 -1.77
C PRO A 185 7.28 5.52 -1.27
N HIS A 186 8.01 6.41 -1.93
CA HIS A 186 8.07 7.83 -1.57
C HIS A 186 6.71 8.53 -1.71
N LEU A 187 6.05 8.36 -2.86
CA LEU A 187 4.73 8.97 -3.08
C LEU A 187 3.65 8.36 -2.17
N ALA A 188 3.71 7.04 -1.97
CA ALA A 188 2.77 6.36 -1.07
C ALA A 188 2.92 6.86 0.37
N LEU A 189 4.16 6.96 0.89
CA LEU A 189 4.43 7.51 2.22
C LEU A 189 4.01 8.97 2.33
N ALA A 190 4.32 9.81 1.34
CA ALA A 190 3.89 11.22 1.33
C ALA A 190 2.36 11.34 1.43
N ALA A 191 1.61 10.56 0.65
CA ALA A 191 0.14 10.56 0.70
C ALA A 191 -0.41 10.03 2.03
N ILE A 192 0.20 8.99 2.61
CA ILE A 192 -0.18 8.45 3.92
C ILE A 192 0.07 9.50 5.01
N LEU A 193 1.24 10.13 5.05
CA LEU A 193 1.58 11.13 6.03
C LEU A 193 0.69 12.38 5.92
N ALA A 194 0.39 12.82 4.69
CA ALA A 194 -0.56 13.91 4.44
C ALA A 194 -1.96 13.59 5.01
N GLY A 195 -2.45 12.37 4.79
CA GLY A 195 -3.72 11.93 5.35
C GLY A 195 -3.71 11.91 6.88
N ILE A 196 -2.66 11.37 7.48
CA ILE A 196 -2.51 11.31 8.95
C ILE A 196 -2.46 12.73 9.53
N ASP A 197 -1.62 13.61 8.99
CA ASP A 197 -1.50 14.99 9.45
C ASP A 197 -2.82 15.73 9.34
N HIS A 198 -3.49 15.64 8.18
CA HIS A 198 -4.82 16.24 8.00
C HIS A 198 -5.82 15.78 9.06
N GLY A 199 -5.86 14.50 9.35
CA GLY A 199 -6.76 13.93 10.34
C GLY A 199 -6.46 14.41 11.77
N VAL A 200 -5.21 14.37 12.16
CA VAL A 200 -4.75 14.76 13.51
C VAL A 200 -4.93 16.26 13.74
N MET A 201 -4.50 17.10 12.79
CA MET A 201 -4.60 18.55 12.90
C MET A 201 -6.05 19.05 12.97
N ASN A 202 -6.96 18.38 12.27
CA ASN A 202 -8.38 18.73 12.24
C ASN A 202 -9.21 17.91 13.24
N LYS A 203 -8.60 17.05 14.06
CA LYS A 203 -9.27 16.20 15.08
C LYS A 203 -10.44 15.42 14.49
N LEU A 204 -10.26 14.88 13.29
CA LEU A 204 -11.30 14.16 12.59
C LEU A 204 -11.71 12.89 13.34
N VAL A 205 -12.97 12.48 13.15
CA VAL A 205 -13.52 11.27 13.76
C VAL A 205 -13.75 10.23 12.65
N PRO A 206 -13.19 9.02 12.77
CA PRO A 206 -13.37 7.97 11.79
C PRO A 206 -14.77 7.36 11.86
N THR A 207 -15.11 6.58 10.84
CA THR A 207 -16.27 5.69 10.91
C THR A 207 -16.15 4.69 12.05
N GLN A 208 -17.23 3.92 12.32
CA GLN A 208 -17.13 2.82 13.28
C GLN A 208 -16.13 1.76 12.80
N PRO A 209 -15.32 1.18 13.68
CA PRO A 209 -14.41 0.10 13.30
C PRO A 209 -15.17 -1.16 12.89
N ILE A 210 -14.61 -1.92 11.98
CA ILE A 210 -15.13 -3.23 11.57
C ILE A 210 -14.22 -4.31 12.13
N ASP A 211 -14.65 -4.88 13.23
CA ASP A 211 -13.91 -5.90 13.96
C ASP A 211 -14.60 -7.26 13.78
N GLY A 212 -13.80 -8.32 13.54
CA GLY A 212 -14.29 -9.70 13.47
C GLY A 212 -15.25 -10.05 12.31
N LYS A 213 -15.43 -9.15 11.33
CA LYS A 213 -16.29 -9.35 10.15
C LYS A 213 -15.51 -9.07 8.87
N ASN A 214 -15.92 -9.71 7.77
CA ASN A 214 -15.38 -9.33 6.46
C ASN A 214 -15.91 -7.95 6.07
N ALA A 215 -15.00 -6.98 5.88
CA ALA A 215 -15.34 -5.60 5.54
C ALA A 215 -15.97 -5.46 4.13
N ASP A 216 -15.70 -6.41 3.23
CA ASP A 216 -16.21 -6.38 1.86
C ASP A 216 -17.74 -6.51 1.80
N SER A 217 -18.32 -7.21 2.78
CA SER A 217 -19.78 -7.39 2.89
C SER A 217 -20.51 -6.21 3.58
N ILE A 218 -19.76 -5.22 4.06
CA ILE A 218 -20.33 -4.11 4.83
C ILE A 218 -20.45 -2.87 3.93
N PRO A 219 -21.66 -2.28 3.80
CA PRO A 219 -21.86 -1.07 3.02
C PRO A 219 -20.97 0.07 3.51
N VAL A 220 -20.36 0.78 2.57
CA VAL A 220 -19.55 1.97 2.87
C VAL A 220 -20.50 3.11 3.26
N PRO A 221 -20.37 3.69 4.46
CA PRO A 221 -21.14 4.86 4.83
C PRO A 221 -20.89 6.02 3.85
N THR A 222 -21.88 6.83 3.58
CA THR A 222 -21.79 7.96 2.64
C THR A 222 -20.70 8.97 2.97
N LYS A 223 -20.29 9.05 4.23
CA LYS A 223 -19.21 9.93 4.73
C LYS A 223 -17.82 9.28 4.68
N THR A 224 -17.72 7.99 4.44
CA THR A 224 -16.43 7.31 4.29
C THR A 224 -15.93 7.52 2.88
N ALA A 225 -14.63 7.77 2.72
CA ALA A 225 -14.03 7.86 1.40
C ALA A 225 -14.25 6.57 0.63
N LYS A 226 -14.99 6.67 -0.46
CA LYS A 226 -15.14 5.58 -1.42
C LYS A 226 -13.84 5.51 -2.21
N MET A 227 -13.38 4.31 -2.49
CA MET A 227 -12.35 4.14 -3.51
C MET A 227 -12.92 4.53 -4.87
N ALA A 228 -12.10 5.20 -5.70
CA ALA A 228 -12.49 5.48 -7.08
C ALA A 228 -12.75 4.15 -7.81
N PRO A 229 -13.79 4.07 -8.65
CA PRO A 229 -14.25 2.81 -9.23
C PRO A 229 -13.27 2.21 -10.25
N HIS A 230 -12.42 3.02 -10.84
CA HIS A 230 -11.43 2.60 -11.84
C HIS A 230 -10.26 3.58 -11.91
N PHE A 231 -9.22 3.17 -12.63
CA PHE A 231 -7.95 3.90 -12.72
C PHE A 231 -8.11 5.36 -13.13
N LEU A 232 -8.79 5.65 -14.25
CA LEU A 232 -8.97 7.01 -14.73
C LEU A 232 -9.69 7.91 -13.72
N ALA A 233 -10.75 7.40 -13.07
CA ALA A 233 -11.43 8.13 -12.02
C ALA A 233 -10.52 8.44 -10.82
N SER A 234 -9.55 7.59 -10.51
CA SER A 234 -8.57 7.84 -9.44
C SER A 234 -7.57 8.94 -9.81
N LEU A 235 -7.18 9.03 -11.06
CA LEU A 235 -6.33 10.10 -11.56
C LEU A 235 -7.07 11.44 -11.54
N ASP A 236 -8.33 11.45 -11.94
CA ASP A 236 -9.18 12.65 -11.89
C ASP A 236 -9.42 13.12 -10.45
N ALA A 237 -9.63 12.18 -9.52
CA ALA A 237 -9.78 12.50 -8.10
C ALA A 237 -8.51 13.16 -7.52
N LEU A 238 -7.32 12.67 -7.89
CA LEU A 238 -6.05 13.28 -7.50
C LEU A 238 -5.88 14.68 -8.13
N ALA A 239 -6.15 14.83 -9.43
CA ALA A 239 -6.02 16.10 -10.13
C ALA A 239 -6.95 17.18 -9.57
N GLN A 240 -8.09 16.77 -9.00
CA GLN A 240 -9.11 17.64 -8.38
C GLN A 240 -9.02 17.62 -6.85
N ALA A 241 -7.92 17.12 -6.28
CA ALA A 241 -7.75 16.95 -4.84
C ALA A 241 -8.01 18.26 -4.08
N LYS A 242 -8.79 18.17 -3.01
CA LYS A 242 -9.11 19.30 -2.12
C LYS A 242 -8.21 19.31 -0.90
N ILE A 243 -7.82 18.15 -0.41
CA ILE A 243 -6.98 17.95 0.78
C ILE A 243 -5.52 17.82 0.34
N LEU A 244 -5.21 16.85 -0.49
CA LEU A 244 -3.83 16.52 -0.87
C LEU A 244 -3.13 17.65 -1.64
N LYS A 245 -3.85 18.53 -2.33
CA LYS A 245 -3.27 19.72 -2.98
C LYS A 245 -2.52 20.65 -2.01
N ASN A 246 -2.80 20.56 -0.70
CA ASN A 246 -2.12 21.38 0.32
C ASN A 246 -0.80 20.76 0.80
N TYR A 247 -0.53 19.50 0.43
CA TYR A 247 0.62 18.70 0.86
C TYR A 247 1.61 18.39 -0.27
N PHE A 248 1.16 18.50 -1.51
CA PHE A 248 1.99 18.31 -2.70
C PHE A 248 2.28 19.63 -3.40
N PRO A 249 3.36 19.73 -4.19
CA PRO A 249 3.58 20.89 -5.05
C PRO A 249 2.35 21.19 -5.92
N PRO A 250 2.03 22.44 -6.18
CA PRO A 250 0.76 22.83 -6.83
C PRO A 250 0.49 22.13 -8.17
N ASP A 251 1.53 21.89 -8.96
CA ASP A 251 1.41 21.27 -10.28
C ASP A 251 1.48 19.75 -10.24
N PHE A 252 1.91 19.16 -9.12
CA PHE A 252 2.13 17.71 -9.01
C PHE A 252 0.89 16.89 -9.36
N PRO A 253 -0.32 17.16 -8.82
CA PRO A 253 -1.49 16.32 -9.10
C PRO A 253 -1.85 16.27 -10.60
N LYS A 254 -1.73 17.41 -11.28
CA LYS A 254 -2.01 17.49 -12.72
C LYS A 254 -0.92 16.81 -13.53
N LEU A 255 0.34 17.08 -13.22
CA LEU A 255 1.48 16.47 -13.91
C LEU A 255 1.46 14.96 -13.75
N TYR A 256 1.21 14.46 -12.54
CA TYR A 256 1.10 13.03 -12.27
C TYR A 256 -0.02 12.39 -13.11
N ARG A 257 -1.19 13.04 -13.15
CA ARG A 257 -2.31 12.59 -13.98
C ARG A 257 -1.92 12.49 -15.46
N GLU A 258 -1.30 13.51 -16.03
CA GLU A 258 -0.93 13.52 -17.45
C GLU A 258 0.11 12.43 -17.78
N ILE A 259 1.12 12.23 -16.92
CA ILE A 259 2.09 11.14 -17.07
C ILE A 259 1.37 9.79 -17.07
N LYS A 260 0.50 9.55 -16.08
CA LYS A 260 -0.21 8.28 -15.96
C LYS A 260 -1.26 8.04 -17.05
N LEU A 261 -1.84 9.10 -17.56
CA LEU A 261 -2.74 9.03 -18.71
C LEU A 261 -1.96 8.69 -19.99
N GLY A 262 -0.76 9.24 -20.16
CA GLY A 262 0.14 8.87 -21.26
C GLY A 262 0.52 7.39 -21.24
N GLU A 263 0.95 6.88 -20.06
CA GLU A 263 1.24 5.44 -19.86
C GLU A 263 0.01 4.57 -20.18
N PHE A 264 -1.17 4.99 -19.76
CA PHE A 264 -2.42 4.29 -20.04
C PHE A 264 -2.73 4.27 -21.53
N THR A 265 -2.58 5.41 -22.22
CA THR A 265 -2.83 5.53 -23.66
C THR A 265 -1.87 4.66 -24.45
N GLU A 266 -0.59 4.65 -24.09
CA GLU A 266 0.44 3.79 -24.70
C GLU A 266 0.09 2.30 -24.54
N LEU A 267 -0.33 1.88 -23.34
CA LEU A 267 -0.72 0.49 -23.08
C LEU A 267 -1.89 0.00 -23.95
N PHE A 268 -2.77 0.90 -24.37
CA PHE A 268 -3.94 0.62 -25.21
C PHE A 268 -3.80 1.12 -26.64
N SER A 269 -2.60 1.46 -27.08
CA SER A 269 -2.34 1.90 -28.47
C SER A 269 -2.44 0.76 -29.49
N GLU A 270 -2.31 -0.50 -29.03
CA GLU A 270 -2.45 -1.69 -29.84
C GLU A 270 -3.63 -2.55 -29.36
N PRO A 271 -4.32 -3.27 -30.26
CA PRO A 271 -5.38 -4.19 -29.88
C PRO A 271 -4.89 -5.27 -28.92
N LEU A 272 -5.63 -5.47 -27.84
CA LEU A 272 -5.34 -6.56 -26.90
C LEU A 272 -5.80 -7.89 -27.52
N SER A 273 -5.07 -8.97 -27.28
CA SER A 273 -5.44 -10.31 -27.76
C SER A 273 -6.88 -10.70 -27.42
N ARG A 274 -7.37 -10.23 -26.28
CA ARG A 274 -8.73 -10.50 -25.81
C ARG A 274 -9.84 -9.79 -26.62
N GLU A 275 -9.50 -8.72 -27.33
CA GLU A 275 -10.45 -8.04 -28.21
C GLU A 275 -10.82 -8.92 -29.41
N PHE A 276 -9.88 -9.72 -29.88
CA PHE A 276 -10.16 -10.71 -30.92
C PHE A 276 -11.15 -11.79 -30.46
N ASP A 277 -11.14 -12.16 -29.16
CA ASP A 277 -12.09 -13.14 -28.61
C ASP A 277 -13.52 -12.58 -28.55
N TYR A 278 -13.68 -11.25 -28.49
CA TYR A 278 -14.99 -10.59 -28.38
C TYR A 278 -15.55 -10.11 -29.71
N TYR A 279 -14.70 -9.81 -30.68
CA TYR A 279 -15.12 -9.09 -31.89
C TYR A 279 -14.89 -9.89 -33.18
N LEU A 280 -14.29 -11.06 -33.12
CA LEU A 280 -14.17 -12.01 -34.23
C LEU A 280 -14.94 -13.30 -33.92
#